data_8c2845b8646aef2b2e39a99e634ff5c0
#
_entry.id   8c2845b8646aef2b2e39a99e634ff5c0
#
_cell.length_a   1.000
_cell.length_b   1.000
_cell.length_c   1.000
_cell.angle_alpha   90.00
_cell.angle_beta   90.00
_cell.angle_gamma   90.00
#
_symmetry.space_group_name_H-M   'P 1'
#
loop_
_entity.id
_entity.type
_entity.pdbx_description
1 polymer ?
#
loop_
_entity_poly.entity_id
_entity_poly.type
_entity_poly.pdbx_seq_one_letter_code
_entity_poly.pdbx_strand_id
1 'polypeptide(L)'
;MPTVIPYVPQTITVHLGAPSASAANVTVSFADYVKNVASSEIYPTWEESALRANILAIVSFALNRVYTEFYRSRGYDFDITNSTAYDQFFINGRSFFDNVSRIVDELFNNYLRRPGFVEPLAAKFCNGTTVTCEGLSQWGSQNLALQGYNSTQILRSYYGNVEIVTNAPIRGNTASYPGTPLRRGSSGPNVVIIQVALNRISQNYPAIPKLASTDGIFGSRTENAVKTFQEIFTLTPDGIVGKATWYALVRLYTAVTSLSELRSQGQQFYSINWSYPDPLQEGDTGDKIRHLQYMLSILSTFIPQIPNVAIDGIFGPKTRDAVLAAQRWFSLPETGLVDDNTWDEIYDQFSGIENISLRNRETFPYTAAEAARTPPRNRYSKTTTMTQFPGNNLRMGNQDPVRQEVVR
;
A
#
# COMPACT_ATOMS: atom_id res chain seq x y z
N MET A 1 -9.56 -4.66 2.29
CA MET A 1 -8.67 -4.05 1.29
C MET A 1 -7.31 -3.89 1.89
N PRO A 2 -6.25 -4.13 1.10
CA PRO A 2 -4.92 -3.84 1.56
C PRO A 2 -4.84 -2.38 2.01
N THR A 3 -3.96 -2.10 2.94
CA THR A 3 -3.70 -0.71 3.35
C THR A 3 -3.26 0.11 2.13
N VAL A 4 -3.60 1.38 2.09
CA VAL A 4 -3.20 2.27 0.98
C VAL A 4 -1.68 2.34 0.87
N ILE A 5 -0.99 2.30 2.03
CA ILE A 5 0.47 2.36 2.10
C ILE A 5 1.02 0.96 2.34
N PRO A 6 1.78 0.39 1.39
CA PRO A 6 2.51 -0.84 1.63
C PRO A 6 3.53 -0.66 2.75
N TYR A 7 3.68 -1.68 3.56
CA TYR A 7 4.69 -1.75 4.62
C TYR A 7 5.32 -3.13 4.62
N VAL A 8 6.51 -3.22 5.18
CA VAL A 8 7.17 -4.49 5.45
C VAL A 8 6.69 -4.98 6.81
N PRO A 9 6.11 -6.19 6.92
CA PRO A 9 5.69 -6.71 8.21
C PRO A 9 6.93 -7.07 9.05
N GLN A 10 6.87 -6.83 10.36
CA GLN A 10 7.95 -7.29 11.26
C GLN A 10 8.10 -8.81 11.22
N THR A 11 6.97 -9.52 11.12
CA THR A 11 6.92 -10.99 11.07
C THR A 11 6.00 -11.45 9.96
N ILE A 12 6.26 -12.65 9.44
CA ILE A 12 5.43 -13.34 8.47
C ILE A 12 5.11 -14.75 8.97
N THR A 13 3.86 -15.17 8.78
CA THR A 13 3.44 -16.52 9.16
C THR A 13 3.44 -17.43 7.94
N VAL A 14 4.26 -18.48 7.99
CA VAL A 14 4.47 -19.46 6.92
C VAL A 14 3.75 -20.76 7.23
N HIS A 15 2.89 -21.22 6.34
CA HIS A 15 2.26 -22.53 6.41
C HIS A 15 3.19 -23.59 5.79
N LEU A 16 3.47 -24.66 6.55
CA LEU A 16 4.44 -25.69 6.15
C LEU A 16 3.80 -26.79 5.28
N GLY A 17 3.01 -26.41 4.29
CA GLY A 17 2.32 -27.35 3.41
C GLY A 17 1.52 -26.67 2.30
N ALA A 18 0.72 -27.46 1.57
CA ALA A 18 -0.29 -26.92 0.67
C ALA A 18 -1.35 -26.11 1.45
N PRO A 19 -1.98 -25.09 0.88
CA PRO A 19 -2.88 -24.20 1.63
C PRO A 19 -3.99 -24.92 2.41
N SER A 20 -4.50 -26.04 1.89
CA SER A 20 -5.55 -26.85 2.51
C SER A 20 -5.03 -28.01 3.35
N ALA A 21 -3.71 -28.19 3.44
CA ALA A 21 -3.12 -29.29 4.22
C ALA A 21 -3.22 -29.02 5.71
N SER A 22 -3.37 -30.08 6.49
CA SER A 22 -3.21 -30.01 7.95
C SER A 22 -1.71 -29.98 8.28
N ALA A 23 -1.12 -28.79 8.28
CA ALA A 23 0.29 -28.56 8.54
C ALA A 23 0.49 -27.41 9.54
N ALA A 24 1.68 -27.35 10.15
CA ALA A 24 1.99 -26.32 11.13
C ALA A 24 2.18 -24.94 10.46
N ASN A 25 1.80 -23.90 11.18
CA ASN A 25 2.17 -22.52 10.87
C ASN A 25 3.36 -22.11 11.74
N VAL A 26 4.35 -21.49 11.13
CA VAL A 26 5.51 -20.93 11.84
C VAL A 26 5.59 -19.43 11.55
N THR A 27 5.83 -18.64 12.60
CA THR A 27 6.00 -17.21 12.48
C THR A 27 7.48 -16.86 12.67
N VAL A 28 8.05 -16.18 11.70
CA VAL A 28 9.46 -15.76 11.70
C VAL A 28 9.57 -14.27 11.43
N SER A 29 10.72 -13.64 11.70
CA SER A 29 10.94 -12.28 11.22
C SER A 29 10.88 -12.23 9.70
N PHE A 30 10.41 -11.11 9.13
CA PHE A 30 10.33 -11.01 7.67
C PHE A 30 11.71 -11.09 7.02
N ALA A 31 12.73 -10.50 7.65
CA ALA A 31 14.11 -10.60 7.17
C ALA A 31 14.62 -12.05 7.18
N ASP A 32 14.36 -12.81 8.25
CA ASP A 32 14.77 -14.22 8.32
C ASP A 32 14.00 -15.08 7.33
N TYR A 33 12.73 -14.78 7.06
CA TYR A 33 11.99 -15.41 5.98
C TYR A 33 12.70 -15.22 4.63
N VAL A 34 13.08 -13.98 4.30
CA VAL A 34 13.77 -13.67 3.04
C VAL A 34 15.15 -14.34 2.98
N LYS A 35 15.92 -14.34 4.08
CA LYS A 35 17.21 -15.05 4.17
C LYS A 35 17.06 -16.55 3.91
N ASN A 36 16.04 -17.14 4.49
CA ASN A 36 15.73 -18.56 4.35
C ASN A 36 15.39 -18.92 2.90
N VAL A 37 14.44 -18.19 2.31
CA VAL A 37 14.02 -18.42 0.92
C VAL A 37 15.20 -18.19 -0.03
N ALA A 38 15.93 -17.10 0.10
CA ALA A 38 17.08 -16.82 -0.75
C ALA A 38 18.17 -17.90 -0.64
N SER A 39 18.46 -18.35 0.59
CA SER A 39 19.40 -19.44 0.81
C SER A 39 18.90 -20.80 0.29
N SER A 40 17.58 -20.96 0.04
CA SER A 40 16.97 -22.17 -0.47
C SER A 40 16.81 -22.18 -1.98
N GLU A 41 16.71 -21.01 -2.60
CA GLU A 41 16.35 -20.83 -4.00
C GLU A 41 17.54 -20.51 -4.92
N ILE A 42 18.57 -19.82 -4.39
CA ILE A 42 19.70 -19.33 -5.18
C ILE A 42 21.05 -19.74 -4.59
N TYR A 43 22.07 -19.80 -5.43
CA TYR A 43 23.41 -20.20 -5.01
C TYR A 43 24.21 -19.00 -4.48
N PRO A 44 24.81 -19.12 -3.28
CA PRO A 44 25.57 -18.02 -2.68
C PRO A 44 26.82 -17.62 -3.48
N THR A 45 27.26 -18.45 -4.40
CA THR A 45 28.42 -18.20 -5.27
C THR A 45 28.10 -17.40 -6.53
N TRP A 46 26.82 -17.02 -6.73
CA TRP A 46 26.44 -16.20 -7.88
C TRP A 46 26.93 -14.76 -7.74
N GLU A 47 27.00 -14.08 -8.91
CA GLU A 47 27.33 -12.66 -8.96
C GLU A 47 26.39 -11.83 -8.07
N GLU A 48 26.92 -10.84 -7.37
CA GLU A 48 26.16 -10.04 -6.42
C GLU A 48 24.96 -9.36 -7.08
N SER A 49 25.07 -8.92 -8.32
CA SER A 49 23.95 -8.31 -9.06
C SER A 49 22.81 -9.29 -9.31
N ALA A 50 23.11 -10.58 -9.52
CA ALA A 50 22.10 -11.63 -9.63
C ALA A 50 21.46 -11.92 -8.27
N LEU A 51 22.27 -12.03 -7.20
CA LEU A 51 21.76 -12.22 -5.84
C LEU A 51 20.79 -11.09 -5.44
N ARG A 52 21.18 -9.83 -5.65
CA ARG A 52 20.37 -8.66 -5.38
C ARG A 52 19.05 -8.66 -6.17
N ALA A 53 19.08 -9.00 -7.46
CA ALA A 53 17.89 -9.06 -8.29
C ALA A 53 16.92 -10.14 -7.80
N ASN A 54 17.39 -11.33 -7.48
CA ASN A 54 16.57 -12.40 -6.95
C ASN A 54 16.00 -12.08 -5.57
N ILE A 55 16.80 -11.50 -4.66
CA ILE A 55 16.35 -11.09 -3.33
C ILE A 55 15.23 -10.05 -3.43
N LEU A 56 15.36 -9.04 -4.30
CA LEU A 56 14.31 -8.06 -4.53
C LEU A 56 13.01 -8.68 -5.09
N ALA A 57 13.14 -9.70 -5.95
CA ALA A 57 11.98 -10.46 -6.43
C ALA A 57 11.32 -11.26 -5.29
N ILE A 58 12.11 -11.94 -4.46
CA ILE A 58 11.63 -12.69 -3.28
C ILE A 58 10.88 -11.77 -2.32
N VAL A 59 11.48 -10.63 -1.95
CA VAL A 59 10.86 -9.62 -1.09
C VAL A 59 9.52 -9.15 -1.68
N SER A 60 9.53 -8.77 -2.96
CA SER A 60 8.36 -8.19 -3.61
C SER A 60 7.20 -9.16 -3.70
N PHE A 61 7.47 -10.42 -4.01
CA PHE A 61 6.46 -11.47 -4.07
C PHE A 61 5.85 -11.74 -2.68
N ALA A 62 6.70 -11.89 -1.65
CA ALA A 62 6.23 -12.12 -0.29
C ALA A 62 5.39 -10.93 0.22
N LEU A 63 5.86 -9.70 -0.02
CA LEU A 63 5.10 -8.50 0.32
C LEU A 63 3.78 -8.39 -0.42
N ASN A 64 3.71 -8.80 -1.70
CA ASN A 64 2.44 -8.84 -2.43
C ASN A 64 1.43 -9.78 -1.77
N ARG A 65 1.88 -10.96 -1.28
CA ARG A 65 1.02 -11.90 -0.56
C ARG A 65 0.46 -11.30 0.74
N VAL A 66 1.32 -10.62 1.51
CA VAL A 66 0.92 -9.92 2.73
C VAL A 66 -0.01 -8.74 2.38
N TYR A 67 0.37 -7.90 1.43
CA TYR A 67 -0.36 -6.70 1.04
C TYR A 67 -1.78 -7.01 0.54
N THR A 68 -1.93 -8.02 -0.27
CA THR A 68 -3.23 -8.46 -0.80
C THR A 68 -4.02 -9.31 0.17
N GLU A 69 -3.45 -9.63 1.34
CA GLU A 69 -4.01 -10.61 2.29
C GLU A 69 -4.45 -11.89 1.58
N PHE A 70 -3.59 -12.37 0.67
CA PHE A 70 -3.93 -13.41 -0.29
C PHE A 70 -4.56 -14.65 0.36
N TYR A 71 -3.95 -15.16 1.43
CA TYR A 71 -4.47 -16.30 2.18
C TYR A 71 -5.50 -15.89 3.23
N ARG A 72 -5.25 -14.80 3.98
CA ARG A 72 -6.15 -14.33 5.03
C ARG A 72 -7.53 -13.96 4.49
N SER A 73 -7.61 -13.38 3.29
CA SER A 73 -8.90 -13.08 2.63
C SER A 73 -9.68 -14.33 2.20
N ARG A 74 -9.03 -15.50 2.19
CA ARG A 74 -9.61 -16.82 1.92
C ARG A 74 -9.94 -17.62 3.18
N GLY A 75 -9.76 -17.02 4.36
CA GLY A 75 -10.08 -17.63 5.64
C GLY A 75 -8.94 -18.41 6.29
N TYR A 76 -7.72 -18.34 5.73
CA TYR A 76 -6.54 -18.93 6.34
C TYR A 76 -5.92 -17.99 7.39
N ASP A 77 -5.16 -18.51 8.31
CA ASP A 77 -4.50 -17.82 9.42
C ASP A 77 -2.99 -17.60 9.20
N PHE A 78 -2.52 -17.74 7.95
CA PHE A 78 -1.14 -17.56 7.55
C PHE A 78 -1.04 -16.57 6.36
N ASP A 79 0.18 -16.12 6.08
CA ASP A 79 0.46 -15.12 5.06
C ASP A 79 0.98 -15.74 3.74
N ILE A 80 1.72 -16.86 3.84
CA ILE A 80 2.39 -17.50 2.72
C ILE A 80 2.60 -19.00 3.01
N THR A 81 2.79 -19.80 1.96
CA THR A 81 3.17 -21.21 2.11
C THR A 81 4.67 -21.42 1.92
N ASN A 82 5.17 -22.60 2.30
CA ASN A 82 6.58 -22.97 2.11
C ASN A 82 6.87 -23.71 0.78
N SER A 83 5.94 -23.69 -0.15
CA SER A 83 5.98 -24.54 -1.35
C SER A 83 6.03 -23.73 -2.64
N THR A 84 6.97 -24.03 -3.53
CA THR A 84 7.08 -23.45 -4.88
C THR A 84 5.90 -23.76 -5.78
N ALA A 85 5.05 -24.73 -5.43
CA ALA A 85 3.80 -25.00 -6.15
C ALA A 85 2.78 -23.86 -5.96
N TYR A 86 2.90 -23.08 -4.90
CA TYR A 86 2.00 -21.99 -4.55
C TYR A 86 2.73 -20.66 -4.40
N ASP A 87 3.89 -20.67 -3.70
CA ASP A 87 4.63 -19.46 -3.34
C ASP A 87 6.14 -19.65 -3.50
N GLN A 88 6.90 -19.73 -2.40
CA GLN A 88 8.36 -19.74 -2.36
C GLN A 88 8.90 -20.90 -1.52
N PHE A 89 10.12 -21.33 -1.80
CA PHE A 89 10.71 -22.46 -1.11
C PHE A 89 11.33 -22.06 0.23
N PHE A 90 10.56 -22.22 1.30
CA PHE A 90 10.99 -21.99 2.67
C PHE A 90 11.24 -23.33 3.37
N ILE A 91 12.40 -23.47 4.03
CA ILE A 91 12.77 -24.67 4.81
C ILE A 91 12.88 -24.28 6.27
N ASN A 92 11.94 -24.74 7.09
CA ASN A 92 11.94 -24.42 8.52
C ASN A 92 13.23 -24.91 9.21
N GLY A 93 13.91 -24.03 9.94
CA GLY A 93 15.16 -24.32 10.65
C GLY A 93 16.43 -24.34 9.79
N ARG A 94 16.36 -23.93 8.52
CA ARG A 94 17.54 -23.83 7.65
C ARG A 94 18.49 -22.73 8.14
N SER A 95 19.81 -23.01 8.10
CA SER A 95 20.85 -21.99 8.26
C SER A 95 20.97 -21.12 7.00
N PHE A 96 21.37 -19.90 7.17
CA PHE A 96 21.54 -18.91 6.10
C PHE A 96 23.01 -18.84 5.65
N PHE A 97 23.26 -18.48 4.39
CA PHE A 97 24.58 -18.13 3.92
C PHE A 97 24.93 -16.69 4.29
N ASP A 98 26.15 -16.43 4.75
CA ASP A 98 26.58 -15.13 5.27
C ASP A 98 26.43 -14.00 4.24
N ASN A 99 26.89 -14.22 3.00
CA ASN A 99 26.79 -13.22 1.95
C ASN A 99 25.33 -12.94 1.55
N VAL A 100 24.47 -13.96 1.54
CA VAL A 100 23.03 -13.79 1.32
C VAL A 100 22.42 -13.00 2.45
N SER A 101 22.75 -13.32 3.71
CA SER A 101 22.27 -12.61 4.89
C SER A 101 22.63 -11.13 4.84
N ARG A 102 23.87 -10.80 4.50
CA ARG A 102 24.33 -9.41 4.34
C ARG A 102 23.48 -8.66 3.32
N ILE A 103 23.28 -9.24 2.13
CA ILE A 103 22.51 -8.58 1.07
C ILE A 103 21.03 -8.44 1.48
N VAL A 104 20.46 -9.43 2.16
CA VAL A 104 19.07 -9.34 2.66
C VAL A 104 18.96 -8.23 3.70
N ASP A 105 19.90 -8.10 4.62
CA ASP A 105 19.87 -7.03 5.64
C ASP A 105 19.91 -5.62 5.02
N GLU A 106 20.48 -5.49 3.82
CA GLU A 106 20.47 -4.24 3.05
C GLU A 106 19.14 -4.03 2.28
N LEU A 107 18.44 -5.10 1.89
CA LEU A 107 17.35 -5.04 0.90
C LEU A 107 15.98 -5.48 1.40
N PHE A 108 15.83 -6.07 2.58
CA PHE A 108 14.57 -6.71 3.02
C PHE A 108 13.40 -5.74 3.10
N ASN A 109 13.65 -4.44 3.19
CA ASN A 109 12.62 -3.40 3.17
C ASN A 109 12.58 -2.60 1.86
N ASN A 110 13.14 -3.16 0.78
CA ASN A 110 13.04 -2.62 -0.56
C ASN A 110 12.21 -3.56 -1.43
N TYR A 111 11.31 -3.03 -2.25
CA TYR A 111 10.47 -3.87 -3.09
C TYR A 111 10.24 -3.26 -4.47
N LEU A 112 9.83 -4.11 -5.42
CA LEU A 112 9.49 -3.72 -6.78
C LEU A 112 8.03 -3.31 -6.87
N ARG A 113 7.76 -2.28 -7.65
CA ARG A 113 6.41 -1.90 -8.06
C ARG A 113 6.35 -1.52 -9.53
N ARG A 114 5.18 -1.47 -10.12
CA ARG A 114 4.98 -0.81 -11.40
C ARG A 114 4.97 0.71 -11.20
N PRO A 115 5.50 1.50 -12.13
CA PRO A 115 5.31 2.94 -12.10
C PRO A 115 3.81 3.27 -12.00
N GLY A 116 3.44 4.06 -11.02
CA GLY A 116 2.07 4.42 -10.81
C GLY A 116 1.26 3.57 -9.86
N PHE A 117 1.77 2.46 -9.46
CA PHE A 117 1.08 1.57 -8.57
C PHE A 117 1.73 1.60 -7.19
N VAL A 118 0.95 1.41 -6.16
CA VAL A 118 1.46 1.37 -4.79
C VAL A 118 1.79 -0.04 -4.33
N GLU A 119 1.06 -1.03 -4.85
CA GLU A 119 1.21 -2.40 -4.43
C GLU A 119 2.60 -2.97 -4.78
N PRO A 120 3.18 -3.80 -3.91
CA PRO A 120 4.34 -4.60 -4.24
C PRO A 120 4.05 -5.49 -5.46
N LEU A 121 4.97 -5.54 -6.40
CA LEU A 121 4.83 -6.39 -7.58
C LEU A 121 4.72 -7.86 -7.17
N ALA A 122 3.77 -8.60 -7.75
CA ALA A 122 3.75 -10.06 -7.66
C ALA A 122 4.89 -10.64 -8.51
N ALA A 123 6.12 -10.42 -8.06
CA ALA A 123 7.35 -10.70 -8.79
C ALA A 123 7.64 -12.21 -8.83
N LYS A 124 6.88 -12.94 -9.65
CA LYS A 124 7.06 -14.37 -9.86
C LYS A 124 8.46 -14.66 -10.41
N PHE A 125 9.04 -15.79 -10.01
CA PHE A 125 10.31 -16.28 -10.49
C PHE A 125 10.33 -17.81 -10.55
N CYS A 126 11.27 -18.36 -11.28
CA CYS A 126 11.49 -19.81 -11.39
C CYS A 126 12.96 -20.06 -11.76
N ASN A 127 13.40 -21.32 -11.69
CA ASN A 127 14.80 -21.60 -11.99
C ASN A 127 15.19 -21.27 -13.44
N GLY A 128 14.25 -21.34 -14.38
CA GLY A 128 14.47 -20.95 -15.78
C GLY A 128 15.22 -22.00 -16.62
N THR A 129 15.43 -23.20 -16.10
CA THR A 129 16.06 -24.32 -16.79
C THR A 129 15.11 -25.52 -16.89
N THR A 130 14.68 -26.06 -15.76
CA THR A 130 13.73 -27.17 -15.70
C THR A 130 12.29 -26.71 -15.64
N VAL A 131 12.06 -25.50 -15.13
CA VAL A 131 10.75 -24.84 -15.05
C VAL A 131 10.88 -23.43 -15.61
N THR A 132 10.00 -23.08 -16.54
CA THR A 132 9.86 -21.73 -17.08
C THR A 132 8.58 -21.09 -16.57
N CYS A 133 8.59 -19.79 -16.35
CA CYS A 133 7.45 -19.02 -15.87
C CYS A 133 7.43 -17.62 -16.50
N GLU A 134 6.29 -16.97 -16.40
CA GLU A 134 6.21 -15.53 -16.66
C GLU A 134 6.82 -14.81 -15.47
N GLY A 135 8.07 -14.37 -15.56
CA GLY A 135 8.80 -13.72 -14.46
C GLY A 135 10.32 -13.90 -14.58
N LEU A 136 11.03 -13.72 -13.48
CA LEU A 136 12.49 -13.78 -13.46
C LEU A 136 12.97 -15.24 -13.55
N SER A 137 13.87 -15.50 -14.51
CA SER A 137 14.66 -16.72 -14.54
C SER A 137 15.86 -16.58 -13.61
N GLN A 138 15.97 -17.44 -12.60
CA GLN A 138 17.07 -17.40 -11.63
C GLN A 138 18.43 -17.61 -12.33
N TRP A 139 18.57 -18.67 -13.14
CA TRP A 139 19.78 -18.92 -13.93
C TRP A 139 20.00 -17.86 -15.02
N GLY A 140 18.91 -17.38 -15.64
CA GLY A 140 19.00 -16.28 -16.60
C GLY A 140 19.52 -14.99 -15.96
N SER A 141 19.16 -14.70 -14.70
CA SER A 141 19.68 -13.55 -13.96
C SER A 141 21.18 -13.65 -13.72
N GLN A 142 21.69 -14.85 -13.39
CA GLN A 142 23.12 -15.11 -13.27
C GLN A 142 23.84 -14.92 -14.61
N ASN A 143 23.27 -15.41 -15.70
CA ASN A 143 23.86 -15.23 -17.03
C ASN A 143 23.93 -13.75 -17.44
N LEU A 144 22.92 -12.94 -17.12
CA LEU A 144 22.94 -11.49 -17.36
C LEU A 144 23.97 -10.80 -16.46
N ALA A 145 24.10 -11.23 -15.21
CA ALA A 145 25.09 -10.69 -14.27
C ALA A 145 26.53 -10.93 -14.78
N LEU A 146 26.81 -12.14 -15.28
CA LEU A 146 28.10 -12.47 -15.91
C LEU A 146 28.40 -11.62 -17.16
N GLN A 147 27.37 -11.08 -17.80
CA GLN A 147 27.50 -10.14 -18.91
C GLN A 147 27.64 -8.67 -18.45
N GLY A 148 27.73 -8.43 -17.14
CA GLY A 148 27.92 -7.10 -16.56
C GLY A 148 26.64 -6.32 -16.30
N TYR A 149 25.46 -6.94 -16.38
CA TYR A 149 24.21 -6.29 -16.02
C TYR A 149 24.12 -6.08 -14.50
N ASN A 150 23.72 -4.88 -14.09
CA ASN A 150 23.40 -4.62 -12.68
C ASN A 150 22.02 -5.17 -12.31
N SER A 151 21.70 -5.22 -11.00
CA SER A 151 20.46 -5.80 -10.50
C SER A 151 19.20 -5.15 -11.10
N THR A 152 19.20 -3.82 -11.28
CA THR A 152 18.06 -3.09 -11.87
C THR A 152 17.89 -3.45 -13.35
N GLN A 153 18.96 -3.56 -14.11
CA GLN A 153 18.90 -3.99 -15.51
C GLN A 153 18.39 -5.42 -15.64
N ILE A 154 18.85 -6.32 -14.76
CA ILE A 154 18.36 -7.70 -14.70
C ILE A 154 16.85 -7.71 -14.42
N LEU A 155 16.40 -7.01 -13.40
CA LEU A 155 14.98 -6.95 -13.06
C LEU A 155 14.12 -6.40 -14.20
N ARG A 156 14.58 -5.35 -14.87
CA ARG A 156 13.88 -4.75 -16.00
C ARG A 156 13.85 -5.66 -17.24
N SER A 157 14.84 -6.51 -17.42
CA SER A 157 14.85 -7.51 -18.51
C SER A 157 13.70 -8.52 -18.38
N TYR A 158 13.28 -8.84 -17.14
CA TYR A 158 12.22 -9.81 -16.88
C TYR A 158 10.87 -9.18 -16.58
N TYR A 159 10.85 -8.08 -15.84
CA TYR A 159 9.61 -7.47 -15.40
C TYR A 159 9.24 -6.22 -16.20
N GLY A 160 10.09 -5.77 -17.14
CA GLY A 160 9.87 -4.54 -17.91
C GLY A 160 10.06 -3.29 -17.03
N ASN A 161 9.24 -2.26 -17.26
CA ASN A 161 9.35 -1.03 -16.50
C ASN A 161 8.90 -1.25 -15.05
N VAL A 162 9.87 -1.29 -14.14
CA VAL A 162 9.66 -1.42 -12.70
C VAL A 162 10.52 -0.40 -11.95
N GLU A 163 10.03 0.02 -10.81
CA GLU A 163 10.70 0.89 -9.83
C GLU A 163 11.03 0.10 -8.59
N ILE A 164 12.12 0.47 -7.91
CA ILE A 164 12.48 -0.05 -6.60
C ILE A 164 12.06 0.98 -5.56
N VAL A 165 11.10 0.63 -4.71
CA VAL A 165 10.81 1.39 -3.49
C VAL A 165 11.86 1.02 -2.46
N THR A 166 12.54 2.00 -1.90
CA THR A 166 13.56 1.82 -0.88
C THR A 166 13.05 2.26 0.49
N ASN A 167 13.54 1.61 1.54
CA ASN A 167 13.24 1.98 2.92
C ASN A 167 11.74 2.02 3.24
N ALA A 168 10.98 1.04 2.75
CA ALA A 168 9.58 0.91 3.09
C ALA A 168 9.39 0.80 4.62
N PRO A 169 8.33 1.40 5.19
CA PRO A 169 8.12 1.38 6.63
C PRO A 169 7.93 -0.04 7.15
N ILE A 170 8.52 -0.34 8.30
CA ILE A 170 8.39 -1.64 8.96
C ILE A 170 7.32 -1.51 10.05
N ARG A 171 6.33 -2.39 10.04
CA ARG A 171 5.21 -2.37 11.01
C ARG A 171 4.84 -3.77 11.46
N GLY A 172 4.09 -3.87 12.55
CA GLY A 172 3.43 -5.12 12.93
C GLY A 172 2.51 -5.62 11.81
N ASN A 173 2.47 -6.92 11.58
CA ASN A 173 1.57 -7.51 10.58
C ASN A 173 0.13 -7.46 11.12
N THR A 174 -0.66 -6.50 10.63
CA THR A 174 -2.04 -6.28 11.06
C THR A 174 -3.00 -6.59 9.92
N ALA A 175 -4.10 -7.26 10.27
CA ALA A 175 -5.20 -7.50 9.35
C ALA A 175 -5.85 -6.17 8.92
N SER A 176 -6.31 -6.09 7.67
CA SER A 176 -6.96 -4.88 7.14
C SER A 176 -8.36 -4.64 7.70
N TYR A 177 -9.01 -5.67 8.21
CA TYR A 177 -10.33 -5.52 8.82
C TYR A 177 -10.26 -4.61 10.07
N PRO A 178 -11.06 -3.54 10.16
CA PRO A 178 -10.93 -2.54 11.21
C PRO A 178 -11.37 -3.00 12.62
N GLY A 179 -11.75 -4.26 12.77
CA GLY A 179 -12.20 -4.82 14.05
C GLY A 179 -13.67 -4.55 14.40
N THR A 180 -14.28 -3.52 13.79
CA THR A 180 -15.67 -3.15 13.99
C THR A 180 -16.44 -3.23 12.66
N PRO A 181 -17.68 -3.78 12.64
CA PRO A 181 -18.49 -3.80 11.44
C PRO A 181 -18.88 -2.40 10.97
N LEU A 182 -18.85 -2.17 9.65
CA LEU A 182 -19.33 -0.95 9.04
C LEU A 182 -20.79 -1.15 8.58
N ARG A 183 -21.62 -0.16 8.84
CA ARG A 183 -23.06 -0.18 8.53
C ARG A 183 -23.58 1.24 8.32
N ARG A 184 -24.84 1.36 7.94
CA ARG A 184 -25.48 2.67 7.79
C ARG A 184 -25.22 3.56 9.00
N GLY A 185 -24.74 4.78 8.74
CA GLY A 185 -24.27 5.74 9.75
C GLY A 185 -22.79 5.67 10.09
N SER A 186 -22.06 4.63 9.65
CA SER A 186 -20.60 4.62 9.74
C SER A 186 -19.98 5.63 8.77
N SER A 187 -18.82 6.18 9.14
CA SER A 187 -18.07 7.10 8.29
C SER A 187 -16.56 6.94 8.48
N GLY A 188 -15.80 7.49 7.56
CA GLY A 188 -14.34 7.54 7.63
C GLY A 188 -13.62 6.71 6.57
N PRO A 189 -12.28 6.59 6.65
CA PRO A 189 -11.43 5.97 5.61
C PRO A 189 -11.84 4.55 5.25
N ASN A 190 -12.25 3.74 6.23
CA ASN A 190 -12.67 2.37 5.99
C ASN A 190 -13.94 2.28 5.15
N VAL A 191 -14.83 3.28 5.24
CA VAL A 191 -16.02 3.37 4.38
C VAL A 191 -15.62 3.75 2.97
N VAL A 192 -14.68 4.69 2.80
CA VAL A 192 -14.12 5.02 1.48
C VAL A 192 -13.54 3.77 0.81
N ILE A 193 -12.75 2.99 1.55
CA ILE A 193 -12.14 1.75 1.06
C ILE A 193 -13.20 0.81 0.48
N ILE A 194 -14.28 0.53 1.21
CA ILE A 194 -15.32 -0.37 0.71
C ILE A 194 -16.11 0.22 -0.45
N GLN A 195 -16.34 1.53 -0.47
CA GLN A 195 -17.02 2.21 -1.58
C GLN A 195 -16.22 2.11 -2.87
N VAL A 196 -14.89 2.35 -2.79
CA VAL A 196 -13.97 2.16 -3.93
C VAL A 196 -13.95 0.71 -4.40
N ALA A 197 -13.92 -0.25 -3.45
CA ALA A 197 -13.97 -1.66 -3.80
C ALA A 197 -15.26 -2.03 -4.52
N LEU A 198 -16.39 -1.63 -3.98
CA LEU A 198 -17.71 -1.89 -4.60
C LEU A 198 -17.79 -1.29 -6.01
N ASN A 199 -17.35 -0.05 -6.19
CA ASN A 199 -17.32 0.61 -7.49
C ASN A 199 -16.40 -0.10 -8.48
N ARG A 200 -15.25 -0.60 -8.05
CA ARG A 200 -14.36 -1.35 -8.95
C ARG A 200 -14.95 -2.73 -9.29
N ILE A 201 -15.48 -3.43 -8.29
CA ILE A 201 -16.09 -4.74 -8.47
C ILE A 201 -17.36 -4.63 -9.34
N SER A 202 -18.14 -3.55 -9.23
CA SER A 202 -19.35 -3.34 -10.03
C SER A 202 -19.07 -3.25 -11.53
N GLN A 203 -17.84 -2.92 -11.96
CA GLN A 203 -17.47 -2.96 -13.38
C GLN A 203 -17.50 -4.38 -13.95
N ASN A 204 -17.19 -5.37 -13.14
CA ASN A 204 -17.24 -6.79 -13.52
C ASN A 204 -18.58 -7.46 -13.14
N TYR A 205 -19.29 -6.88 -12.18
CA TYR A 205 -20.58 -7.37 -11.65
C TYR A 205 -21.62 -6.23 -11.67
N PRO A 206 -22.19 -5.90 -12.86
CA PRO A 206 -23.04 -4.72 -13.03
C PRO A 206 -24.34 -4.70 -12.21
N ALA A 207 -24.75 -5.82 -11.65
CA ALA A 207 -25.87 -5.88 -10.72
C ALA A 207 -25.60 -5.13 -9.40
N ILE A 208 -24.33 -4.95 -9.01
CA ILE A 208 -23.97 -4.14 -7.87
C ILE A 208 -24.13 -2.67 -8.24
N PRO A 209 -25.01 -1.90 -7.54
CA PRO A 209 -25.23 -0.50 -7.85
C PRO A 209 -23.94 0.31 -7.74
N LYS A 210 -23.60 1.03 -8.80
CA LYS A 210 -22.46 1.95 -8.77
C LYS A 210 -22.76 3.13 -7.85
N LEU A 211 -21.83 3.42 -6.94
CA LEU A 211 -21.91 4.58 -6.06
C LEU A 211 -21.46 5.83 -6.82
N ALA A 212 -22.25 6.90 -6.73
CA ALA A 212 -21.93 8.17 -7.39
C ALA A 212 -20.72 8.88 -6.76
N SER A 213 -20.49 8.62 -5.47
CA SER A 213 -19.36 9.16 -4.71
C SER A 213 -18.75 8.10 -3.80
N THR A 214 -17.48 8.25 -3.52
CA THR A 214 -16.74 7.48 -2.51
C THR A 214 -16.41 8.42 -1.34
N ASP A 215 -17.46 8.97 -0.76
CA ASP A 215 -17.42 10.07 0.20
C ASP A 215 -17.09 9.67 1.64
N GLY A 216 -16.91 8.38 1.88
CA GLY A 216 -16.65 7.87 3.22
C GLY A 216 -17.87 7.87 4.14
N ILE A 217 -19.08 8.06 3.61
CA ILE A 217 -20.33 8.01 4.38
C ILE A 217 -21.10 6.75 4.00
N PHE A 218 -21.35 5.87 4.96
CA PHE A 218 -22.14 4.68 4.76
C PHE A 218 -23.63 5.03 4.78
N GLY A 219 -24.11 5.55 3.67
CA GLY A 219 -25.53 5.88 3.46
C GLY A 219 -26.33 4.69 2.93
N SER A 220 -27.61 4.95 2.60
CA SER A 220 -28.52 3.95 2.04
C SER A 220 -28.03 3.36 0.70
N ARG A 221 -27.36 4.16 -0.13
CA ARG A 221 -26.79 3.71 -1.40
C ARG A 221 -25.65 2.71 -1.18
N THR A 222 -24.76 2.99 -0.23
CA THR A 222 -23.68 2.07 0.17
C THR A 222 -24.26 0.79 0.75
N GLU A 223 -25.27 0.89 1.62
CA GLU A 223 -25.98 -0.27 2.18
C GLU A 223 -26.59 -1.17 1.09
N ASN A 224 -27.27 -0.58 0.12
CA ASN A 224 -27.85 -1.34 -1.00
C ASN A 224 -26.79 -2.03 -1.86
N ALA A 225 -25.68 -1.34 -2.15
CA ALA A 225 -24.56 -1.93 -2.89
C ALA A 225 -23.93 -3.10 -2.12
N VAL A 226 -23.80 -2.97 -0.78
CA VAL A 226 -23.32 -4.05 0.08
C VAL A 226 -24.29 -5.23 0.08
N LYS A 227 -25.59 -5.02 0.22
CA LYS A 227 -26.61 -6.09 0.17
C LYS A 227 -26.54 -6.85 -1.14
N THR A 228 -26.54 -6.15 -2.28
CA THR A 228 -26.42 -6.78 -3.59
C THR A 228 -25.11 -7.55 -3.74
N PHE A 229 -24.00 -6.99 -3.25
CA PHE A 229 -22.72 -7.70 -3.21
C PHE A 229 -22.83 -8.99 -2.39
N GLN A 230 -23.42 -8.93 -1.21
CA GLN A 230 -23.60 -10.08 -0.33
C GLN A 230 -24.47 -11.16 -0.99
N GLU A 231 -25.56 -10.79 -1.66
CA GLU A 231 -26.41 -11.71 -2.41
C GLU A 231 -25.64 -12.44 -3.52
N ILE A 232 -24.91 -11.69 -4.36
CA ILE A 232 -24.14 -12.26 -5.48
C ILE A 232 -23.09 -13.26 -4.97
N PHE A 233 -22.44 -12.97 -3.85
CA PHE A 233 -21.35 -13.78 -3.33
C PHE A 233 -21.74 -14.70 -2.17
N THR A 234 -23.02 -15.00 -2.05
CA THR A 234 -23.58 -15.98 -1.11
C THR A 234 -23.21 -15.68 0.36
N LEU A 235 -23.23 -14.40 0.71
CA LEU A 235 -23.11 -13.91 2.08
C LEU A 235 -24.51 -13.54 2.60
N THR A 236 -24.65 -13.40 3.92
CA THR A 236 -25.90 -12.89 4.52
C THR A 236 -26.16 -11.46 4.05
N PRO A 237 -27.28 -11.17 3.33
CA PRO A 237 -27.51 -9.86 2.72
C PRO A 237 -28.09 -8.85 3.73
N ASP A 238 -27.40 -8.64 4.86
CA ASP A 238 -27.80 -7.75 5.94
C ASP A 238 -27.39 -6.28 5.73
N GLY A 239 -26.55 -6.02 4.73
CA GLY A 239 -26.02 -4.69 4.44
C GLY A 239 -24.94 -4.24 5.41
N ILE A 240 -24.41 -5.15 6.24
CA ILE A 240 -23.36 -4.88 7.21
C ILE A 240 -22.02 -5.43 6.71
N VAL A 241 -21.00 -4.61 6.67
CA VAL A 241 -19.65 -5.06 6.34
C VAL A 241 -18.96 -5.56 7.62
N GLY A 242 -19.29 -6.77 8.02
CA GLY A 242 -18.56 -7.53 9.03
C GLY A 242 -17.30 -8.17 8.45
N LYS A 243 -16.58 -8.94 9.27
CA LYS A 243 -15.31 -9.58 8.89
C LYS A 243 -15.43 -10.41 7.59
N ALA A 244 -16.48 -11.20 7.45
CA ALA A 244 -16.69 -12.04 6.27
C ALA A 244 -16.89 -11.21 4.98
N THR A 245 -17.76 -10.20 5.04
CA THR A 245 -18.01 -9.27 3.91
C THR A 245 -16.75 -8.47 3.57
N TRP A 246 -16.00 -7.99 4.57
CA TRP A 246 -14.75 -7.28 4.36
C TRP A 246 -13.75 -8.14 3.57
N TYR A 247 -13.48 -9.35 4.00
CA TYR A 247 -12.54 -10.23 3.31
C TYR A 247 -13.03 -10.73 1.95
N ALA A 248 -14.34 -10.85 1.75
CA ALA A 248 -14.87 -11.09 0.43
C ALA A 248 -14.60 -9.90 -0.52
N LEU A 249 -14.78 -8.66 -0.05
CA LEU A 249 -14.42 -7.45 -0.79
C LEU A 249 -12.93 -7.41 -1.12
N VAL A 250 -12.05 -7.67 -0.14
CA VAL A 250 -10.59 -7.74 -0.34
C VAL A 250 -10.23 -8.74 -1.44
N ARG A 251 -10.75 -9.96 -1.32
CA ARG A 251 -10.47 -11.04 -2.26
C ARG A 251 -10.94 -10.69 -3.68
N LEU A 252 -12.17 -10.18 -3.81
CA LEU A 252 -12.74 -9.89 -5.11
C LEU A 252 -12.11 -8.65 -5.75
N TYR A 253 -11.82 -7.62 -4.97
CA TYR A 253 -11.08 -6.48 -5.47
C TYR A 253 -9.70 -6.90 -5.99
N THR A 254 -8.96 -7.69 -5.22
CA THR A 254 -7.67 -8.25 -5.63
C THR A 254 -7.79 -9.05 -6.93
N ALA A 255 -8.86 -9.85 -7.08
CA ALA A 255 -9.09 -10.66 -8.27
C ALA A 255 -9.42 -9.80 -9.49
N VAL A 256 -10.39 -8.87 -9.40
CA VAL A 256 -10.80 -8.04 -10.54
C VAL A 256 -9.76 -7.02 -10.97
N THR A 257 -8.80 -6.70 -10.12
CA THR A 257 -7.65 -5.83 -10.44
C THR A 257 -6.37 -6.60 -10.72
N SER A 258 -6.40 -7.93 -10.57
CA SER A 258 -5.24 -8.82 -10.74
C SER A 258 -4.03 -8.43 -9.87
N LEU A 259 -4.25 -7.89 -8.66
CA LEU A 259 -3.17 -7.40 -7.80
C LEU A 259 -2.17 -8.48 -7.40
N SER A 260 -2.57 -9.75 -7.37
CA SER A 260 -1.70 -10.89 -7.09
C SER A 260 -1.07 -11.49 -8.34
N GLU A 261 -1.16 -10.80 -9.48
CA GLU A 261 -0.62 -11.23 -10.76
C GLU A 261 0.48 -10.28 -11.25
N LEU A 262 1.40 -10.79 -12.05
CA LEU A 262 2.47 -9.98 -12.61
C LEU A 262 1.96 -8.82 -13.48
N ARG A 263 0.79 -8.98 -14.10
CA ARG A 263 0.11 -7.98 -14.95
C ARG A 263 -1.04 -7.31 -14.20
N SER A 264 -0.78 -6.85 -12.97
CA SER A 264 -1.76 -6.08 -12.20
C SER A 264 -2.29 -4.87 -12.99
N GLN A 265 -3.57 -4.58 -12.82
CA GLN A 265 -4.19 -3.32 -13.31
C GLN A 265 -3.91 -2.15 -12.37
N GLY A 266 -3.24 -2.41 -11.26
CA GLY A 266 -2.96 -1.45 -10.21
C GLY A 266 -4.16 -1.16 -9.32
N GLN A 267 -3.86 -0.69 -8.13
CA GLN A 267 -4.86 -0.30 -7.17
C GLN A 267 -5.20 1.18 -7.35
N GLN A 268 -6.44 1.46 -7.72
CA GLN A 268 -6.94 2.81 -7.91
C GLN A 268 -7.91 3.14 -6.78
N PHE A 269 -7.50 3.99 -5.85
CA PHE A 269 -8.36 4.39 -4.72
C PHE A 269 -9.24 5.57 -5.06
N TYR A 270 -8.69 6.58 -5.73
CA TYR A 270 -9.37 7.83 -5.98
C TYR A 270 -9.04 8.38 -7.35
N SER A 271 -10.03 9.04 -7.92
CA SER A 271 -9.85 10.05 -8.94
C SER A 271 -10.13 11.40 -8.29
N ILE A 272 -9.21 11.87 -7.44
CA ILE A 272 -9.40 13.09 -6.66
C ILE A 272 -8.54 14.21 -7.22
N ASN A 273 -9.07 15.41 -7.26
CA ASN A 273 -8.30 16.61 -7.55
C ASN A 273 -7.75 17.20 -6.25
N TRP A 274 -6.43 17.08 -6.04
CA TRP A 274 -5.72 17.57 -4.86
C TRP A 274 -5.28 19.02 -4.95
N SER A 275 -5.58 19.71 -6.06
CA SER A 275 -5.24 21.13 -6.17
C SER A 275 -5.97 21.94 -5.10
N TYR A 276 -5.26 22.93 -4.55
CA TYR A 276 -5.88 23.89 -3.64
C TYR A 276 -7.09 24.56 -4.31
N PRO A 277 -8.26 24.56 -3.65
CA PRO A 277 -9.44 25.10 -4.27
C PRO A 277 -9.51 26.64 -4.16
N ASP A 278 -9.85 27.06 -2.97
CA ASP A 278 -10.03 28.39 -2.45
C ASP A 278 -9.98 28.27 -0.90
N PRO A 279 -9.85 29.33 -0.14
CA PRO A 279 -9.90 29.24 1.32
C PRO A 279 -11.13 28.49 1.80
N LEU A 280 -10.89 27.45 2.64
CA LEU A 280 -11.96 26.65 3.23
C LEU A 280 -12.12 27.00 4.71
N GLN A 281 -13.37 27.16 5.17
CA GLN A 281 -13.69 27.58 6.53
C GLN A 281 -14.93 26.89 7.07
N GLU A 282 -15.18 27.07 8.34
CA GLU A 282 -16.37 26.55 9.01
C GLU A 282 -17.65 27.08 8.32
N GLY A 283 -18.55 26.15 8.00
CA GLY A 283 -19.77 26.38 7.23
C GLY A 283 -19.69 25.94 5.77
N ASP A 284 -18.50 25.78 5.23
CA ASP A 284 -18.34 25.30 3.84
C ASP A 284 -18.71 23.82 3.70
N THR A 285 -19.13 23.45 2.49
CA THR A 285 -19.54 22.07 2.17
C THR A 285 -19.04 21.65 0.79
N GLY A 286 -18.95 20.35 0.57
CA GLY A 286 -18.65 19.78 -0.75
C GLY A 286 -17.44 18.87 -0.80
N ASP A 287 -17.01 18.54 -2.03
CA ASP A 287 -15.98 17.53 -2.25
C ASP A 287 -14.60 17.97 -1.74
N LYS A 288 -14.29 19.25 -1.81
CA LYS A 288 -13.00 19.76 -1.29
C LYS A 288 -12.91 19.66 0.24
N ILE A 289 -14.03 19.77 0.92
CA ILE A 289 -14.09 19.50 2.36
C ILE A 289 -13.87 18.01 2.64
N ARG A 290 -14.47 17.13 1.83
CA ARG A 290 -14.19 15.68 1.93
C ARG A 290 -12.71 15.35 1.71
N HIS A 291 -12.07 16.01 0.74
CA HIS A 291 -10.64 15.84 0.49
C HIS A 291 -9.80 16.28 1.69
N LEU A 292 -10.11 17.44 2.27
CA LEU A 292 -9.46 17.94 3.49
C LEU A 292 -9.66 16.96 4.65
N GLN A 293 -10.90 16.57 4.90
CA GLN A 293 -11.25 15.64 5.98
C GLN A 293 -10.55 14.28 5.80
N TYR A 294 -10.44 13.80 4.56
CA TYR A 294 -9.70 12.58 4.26
C TYR A 294 -8.22 12.73 4.60
N MET A 295 -7.57 13.80 4.16
CA MET A 295 -6.17 14.05 4.49
C MET A 295 -5.95 14.14 6.01
N LEU A 296 -6.79 14.89 6.71
CA LEU A 296 -6.73 15.01 8.18
C LEU A 296 -6.96 13.67 8.89
N SER A 297 -7.89 12.86 8.39
CA SER A 297 -8.18 11.53 8.94
C SER A 297 -6.98 10.58 8.79
N ILE A 298 -6.28 10.62 7.66
CA ILE A 298 -5.03 9.85 7.49
C ILE A 298 -3.95 10.39 8.42
N LEU A 299 -3.76 11.70 8.48
CA LEU A 299 -2.76 12.32 9.37
C LEU A 299 -3.03 11.97 10.84
N SER A 300 -4.27 11.93 11.27
CA SER A 300 -4.64 11.60 12.65
C SER A 300 -4.21 10.20 13.09
N THR A 301 -3.98 9.28 12.16
CA THR A 301 -3.47 7.93 12.47
C THR A 301 -1.99 7.92 12.86
N PHE A 302 -1.25 8.97 12.49
CA PHE A 302 0.19 9.10 12.71
C PHE A 302 0.54 10.23 13.66
N ILE A 303 -0.34 11.23 13.77
CA ILE A 303 -0.19 12.42 14.61
C ILE A 303 -1.35 12.44 15.60
N PRO A 304 -1.18 11.89 16.83
CA PRO A 304 -2.25 11.81 17.82
C PRO A 304 -2.82 13.16 18.24
N GLN A 305 -2.10 14.27 18.00
CA GLN A 305 -2.53 15.62 18.29
C GLN A 305 -3.60 16.13 17.32
N ILE A 306 -3.70 15.55 16.13
CA ILE A 306 -4.73 15.87 15.16
C ILE A 306 -5.93 14.96 15.42
N PRO A 307 -7.09 15.48 15.86
CA PRO A 307 -8.26 14.66 16.09
C PRO A 307 -8.79 14.06 14.78
N ASN A 308 -9.26 12.83 14.84
CA ASN A 308 -9.90 12.19 13.70
C ASN A 308 -11.24 12.87 13.40
N VAL A 309 -11.54 13.08 12.12
CA VAL A 309 -12.76 13.73 11.64
C VAL A 309 -13.57 12.80 10.75
N ALA A 310 -14.89 12.96 10.76
CA ALA A 310 -15.77 12.31 9.80
C ALA A 310 -15.56 12.92 8.40
N ILE A 311 -15.59 12.08 7.38
CA ILE A 311 -15.48 12.53 5.97
C ILE A 311 -16.90 12.75 5.43
N ASP A 312 -17.60 13.76 5.98
CA ASP A 312 -18.99 14.06 5.66
C ASP A 312 -19.16 15.17 4.61
N GLY A 313 -18.08 15.89 4.31
CA GLY A 313 -18.09 17.01 3.39
C GLY A 313 -18.69 18.28 3.99
N ILE A 314 -18.77 18.37 5.32
CA ILE A 314 -19.25 19.55 6.06
C ILE A 314 -18.10 20.07 6.92
N PHE A 315 -17.64 21.29 6.67
CA PHE A 315 -16.64 21.92 7.51
C PHE A 315 -17.32 22.43 8.80
N GLY A 316 -17.52 21.51 9.71
CA GLY A 316 -18.10 21.82 11.03
C GLY A 316 -17.03 22.07 12.10
N PRO A 317 -17.44 22.30 13.37
CA PRO A 317 -16.52 22.59 14.47
C PRO A 317 -15.42 21.52 14.64
N LYS A 318 -15.72 20.22 14.45
CA LYS A 318 -14.73 19.14 14.55
C LYS A 318 -13.68 19.22 13.45
N THR A 319 -14.07 19.58 12.23
CA THR A 319 -13.13 19.78 11.11
C THR A 319 -12.25 21.00 11.41
N ARG A 320 -12.82 22.09 11.93
CA ARG A 320 -12.07 23.28 12.36
C ARG A 320 -11.05 22.93 13.45
N ASP A 321 -11.45 22.19 14.46
CA ASP A 321 -10.55 21.79 15.56
C ASP A 321 -9.39 20.93 15.03
N ALA A 322 -9.64 20.05 14.08
CA ALA A 322 -8.58 19.27 13.43
C ALA A 322 -7.64 20.14 12.57
N VAL A 323 -8.17 21.14 11.88
CA VAL A 323 -7.37 22.13 11.13
C VAL A 323 -6.50 22.93 12.09
N LEU A 324 -7.04 23.45 13.18
CA LEU A 324 -6.27 24.17 14.22
C LEU A 324 -5.16 23.30 14.80
N ALA A 325 -5.46 22.03 15.09
CA ALA A 325 -4.47 21.09 15.59
C ALA A 325 -3.37 20.81 14.55
N ALA A 326 -3.73 20.68 13.26
CA ALA A 326 -2.78 20.53 12.17
C ALA A 326 -1.91 21.80 12.00
N GLN A 327 -2.50 22.98 12.03
CA GLN A 327 -1.78 24.24 11.96
C GLN A 327 -0.78 24.37 13.11
N ARG A 328 -1.19 24.07 14.33
CA ARG A 328 -0.30 24.05 15.52
C ARG A 328 0.84 23.07 15.34
N TRP A 329 0.53 21.86 14.92
CA TRP A 329 1.52 20.80 14.73
C TRP A 329 2.56 21.16 13.67
N PHE A 330 2.12 21.81 12.59
CA PHE A 330 2.99 22.22 11.48
C PHE A 330 3.61 23.61 11.67
N SER A 331 3.40 24.23 12.85
CA SER A 331 3.90 25.58 13.16
C SER A 331 3.38 26.65 12.19
N LEU A 332 2.15 26.51 11.74
CA LEU A 332 1.41 27.48 10.95
C LEU A 332 0.56 28.39 11.87
N PRO A 333 0.12 29.58 11.39
CA PRO A 333 -0.84 30.40 12.12
C PRO A 333 -2.13 29.62 12.41
N GLU A 334 -2.54 29.56 13.68
CA GLU A 334 -3.74 28.85 14.14
C GLU A 334 -5.01 29.67 13.84
N THR A 335 -5.42 29.73 12.61
CA THR A 335 -6.58 30.50 12.15
C THR A 335 -7.86 29.67 12.09
N GLY A 336 -7.74 28.34 11.95
CA GLY A 336 -8.85 27.45 11.61
C GLY A 336 -9.34 27.60 10.17
N LEU A 337 -8.75 28.52 9.41
CA LEU A 337 -8.97 28.70 7.97
C LEU A 337 -7.95 27.84 7.21
N VAL A 338 -8.39 27.09 6.23
CA VAL A 338 -7.49 26.39 5.33
C VAL A 338 -7.17 27.32 4.17
N ASP A 339 -6.08 28.03 4.30
CA ASP A 339 -5.49 28.82 3.23
C ASP A 339 -4.55 27.95 2.37
N ASP A 340 -3.96 28.54 1.35
CA ASP A 340 -3.00 27.92 0.46
C ASP A 340 -1.83 27.25 1.23
N ASN A 341 -1.28 27.92 2.24
CA ASN A 341 -0.21 27.39 3.07
C ASN A 341 -0.65 26.16 3.89
N THR A 342 -1.82 26.26 4.49
CA THR A 342 -2.39 25.18 5.33
C THR A 342 -2.74 23.96 4.48
N TRP A 343 -3.34 24.18 3.30
CA TRP A 343 -3.67 23.08 2.38
C TRP A 343 -2.41 22.36 1.89
N ASP A 344 -1.41 23.11 1.45
CA ASP A 344 -0.20 22.53 0.91
C ASP A 344 0.60 21.76 1.97
N GLU A 345 0.68 22.27 3.19
CA GLU A 345 1.36 21.55 4.27
C GLU A 345 0.63 20.26 4.65
N ILE A 346 -0.70 20.32 4.79
CA ILE A 346 -1.53 19.12 5.04
C ILE A 346 -1.35 18.12 3.89
N TYR A 347 -1.38 18.59 2.63
CA TYR A 347 -1.22 17.74 1.46
C TYR A 347 0.18 17.13 1.39
N ASP A 348 1.22 17.87 1.73
CA ASP A 348 2.58 17.38 1.71
C ASP A 348 2.82 16.27 2.72
N GLN A 349 2.34 16.49 3.93
CA GLN A 349 2.45 15.48 4.99
C GLN A 349 1.62 14.24 4.64
N PHE A 350 0.41 14.43 4.16
CA PHE A 350 -0.43 13.35 3.66
C PHE A 350 0.27 12.59 2.51
N SER A 351 0.82 13.29 1.53
CA SER A 351 1.51 12.66 0.40
C SER A 351 2.78 11.94 0.81
N GLY A 352 3.48 12.43 1.84
CA GLY A 352 4.62 11.76 2.43
C GLY A 352 4.25 10.45 3.12
N ILE A 353 3.06 10.37 3.72
CA ILE A 353 2.53 9.15 4.35
C ILE A 353 2.02 8.18 3.28
N GLU A 354 1.21 8.66 2.35
CA GLU A 354 0.55 7.83 1.35
C GLU A 354 1.53 7.19 0.41
N ASN A 355 2.45 7.94 -0.14
CA ASN A 355 3.51 7.39 -0.98
C ASN A 355 4.41 8.42 -1.65
N ILE A 356 5.63 8.02 -1.93
CA ILE A 356 6.53 8.63 -2.92
C ILE A 356 5.89 8.80 -4.30
N SER A 357 5.05 7.86 -4.72
CA SER A 357 4.35 7.92 -6.01
C SER A 357 3.50 9.15 -6.17
N LEU A 358 2.99 9.70 -5.09
CA LEU A 358 2.24 10.96 -5.14
C LEU A 358 3.07 12.11 -5.68
N ARG A 359 4.38 12.04 -5.57
CA ARG A 359 5.28 13.06 -6.11
C ARG A 359 5.42 12.98 -7.61
N ASN A 360 5.36 11.78 -8.17
CA ASN A 360 5.44 11.58 -9.61
C ASN A 360 4.12 11.84 -10.32
N ARG A 361 3.01 11.97 -9.59
CA ARG A 361 1.66 12.37 -10.02
C ARG A 361 1.09 11.71 -11.27
N GLU A 362 1.95 11.14 -12.09
CA GLU A 362 1.59 10.48 -13.34
C GLU A 362 1.02 9.10 -13.10
N THR A 363 1.15 8.60 -11.89
CA THR A 363 1.17 7.18 -11.68
C THR A 363 0.36 6.68 -10.51
N PHE A 364 0.05 7.53 -9.56
CA PHE A 364 -0.90 7.21 -8.52
C PHE A 364 -2.32 7.57 -9.01
N PRO A 365 -3.39 7.04 -8.44
CA PRO A 365 -4.75 7.17 -8.97
C PRO A 365 -5.27 8.61 -9.04
N TYR A 366 -4.43 9.52 -9.47
CA TYR A 366 -4.73 10.92 -9.65
C TYR A 366 -5.03 11.24 -11.11
N THR A 367 -5.84 12.27 -11.30
CA THR A 367 -6.15 12.78 -12.62
C THR A 367 -4.97 13.54 -13.23
N ALA A 368 -5.02 13.79 -14.52
CA ALA A 368 -4.05 14.65 -15.19
C ALA A 368 -3.97 16.06 -14.57
N ALA A 369 -5.04 16.51 -13.93
CA ALA A 369 -5.07 17.79 -13.21
C ALA A 369 -4.19 17.77 -11.95
N GLU A 370 -4.14 16.64 -11.23
CA GLU A 370 -3.21 16.47 -10.11
C GLU A 370 -1.77 16.41 -10.58
N ALA A 371 -1.53 15.75 -11.70
CA ALA A 371 -0.19 15.69 -12.30
C ALA A 371 0.35 17.07 -12.64
N ALA A 372 -0.53 18.01 -12.98
CA ALA A 372 -0.15 19.39 -13.28
C ALA A 372 0.13 20.26 -12.04
N ARG A 373 -0.25 19.81 -10.84
CA ARG A 373 -0.02 20.56 -9.62
C ARG A 373 1.47 20.61 -9.29
N THR A 374 2.03 21.80 -9.27
CA THR A 374 3.42 22.02 -8.85
C THR A 374 3.43 22.48 -7.40
N PRO A 375 4.03 21.72 -6.48
CA PRO A 375 4.21 22.19 -5.13
C PRO A 375 5.03 23.48 -5.10
N PRO A 376 4.73 24.42 -4.21
CA PRO A 376 5.49 25.65 -4.09
C PRO A 376 6.94 25.36 -3.74
N ARG A 377 7.85 25.61 -4.67
CA ARG A 377 9.28 25.31 -4.54
C ARG A 377 9.92 25.87 -3.27
N ASN A 378 9.50 27.06 -2.87
CA ASN A 378 10.10 27.76 -1.72
C ASN A 378 9.65 27.21 -0.37
N ARG A 379 8.58 26.40 -0.31
CA ARG A 379 8.09 25.82 0.94
C ARG A 379 8.87 24.59 1.36
N TYR A 380 9.34 23.83 0.38
CA TYR A 380 10.15 22.66 0.67
C TYR A 380 11.57 22.99 1.11
N SER A 381 12.13 24.10 0.65
CA SER A 381 13.44 24.58 1.12
C SER A 381 13.40 25.03 2.59
N LYS A 382 12.21 25.29 3.13
CA LYS A 382 11.99 25.60 4.56
C LYS A 382 11.69 24.36 5.42
N THR A 383 12.03 23.21 4.94
CA THR A 383 11.83 21.93 5.65
C THR A 383 12.55 21.81 7.00
N THR A 384 13.24 22.84 7.44
CA THR A 384 13.65 22.97 8.84
C THR A 384 12.49 22.79 9.82
N THR A 385 11.26 23.16 9.42
CA THR A 385 10.07 22.91 10.24
C THR A 385 9.72 21.43 10.34
N MET A 386 10.02 20.67 9.32
CA MET A 386 9.81 19.23 9.37
C MET A 386 10.81 18.54 10.29
N THR A 387 11.93 19.22 10.66
CA THR A 387 12.88 18.70 11.63
C THR A 387 12.34 18.71 13.04
N GLN A 388 11.18 19.29 13.26
CA GLN A 388 10.63 19.47 14.60
C GLN A 388 9.53 18.48 14.97
N PHE A 389 9.23 17.51 14.10
CA PHE A 389 8.33 16.43 14.51
C PHE A 389 8.96 15.62 15.63
N PRO A 390 8.57 15.74 16.89
CA PRO A 390 9.24 15.07 18.00
C PRO A 390 9.04 13.57 17.90
N GLY A 391 10.13 12.85 17.63
CA GLY A 391 10.14 11.39 17.55
C GLY A 391 9.18 10.81 16.51
N ASN A 392 8.74 11.59 15.55
CA ASN A 392 7.71 11.18 14.62
C ASN A 392 8.33 10.58 13.36
N ASN A 393 7.95 9.37 13.07
CA ASN A 393 8.38 8.64 11.87
C ASN A 393 7.92 9.30 10.54
N LEU A 394 6.99 10.25 10.59
CA LEU A 394 6.57 11.01 9.40
C LEU A 394 7.72 11.72 8.71
N ARG A 395 8.74 12.08 9.49
CA ARG A 395 9.99 12.60 8.95
C ARG A 395 10.77 11.64 8.09
N MET A 396 10.46 10.38 8.13
CA MET A 396 11.08 9.46 7.19
C MET A 396 10.74 9.82 5.74
N GLY A 397 9.59 10.46 5.51
CA GLY A 397 9.27 11.03 4.21
C GLY A 397 10.24 12.12 3.73
N ASN A 398 10.87 12.84 4.68
CA ASN A 398 11.85 13.89 4.38
C ASN A 398 13.29 13.39 4.26
N GLN A 399 13.54 12.24 4.84
CA GLN A 399 14.84 11.57 4.70
C GLN A 399 14.85 10.61 3.51
N ASP A 400 13.77 10.59 2.76
CA ASP A 400 13.64 9.78 1.58
C ASP A 400 14.68 10.22 0.53
N PRO A 401 15.53 9.31 0.04
CA PRO A 401 16.55 9.58 -0.97
C PRO A 401 15.99 10.29 -2.22
N VAL A 402 14.74 10.01 -2.58
CA VAL A 402 14.08 10.66 -3.72
C VAL A 402 13.88 12.16 -3.48
N ARG A 403 13.69 12.60 -2.23
CA ARG A 403 13.65 14.03 -1.92
C ARG A 403 14.99 14.71 -2.02
N GLN A 404 16.07 14.01 -1.73
CA GLN A 404 17.41 14.55 -1.84
C GLN A 404 17.84 14.68 -3.30
N GLU A 405 17.37 13.81 -4.18
CA GLU A 405 17.65 13.89 -5.62
C GLU A 405 16.87 15.01 -6.33
N VAL A 406 15.68 15.36 -5.83
CA VAL A 406 14.86 16.46 -6.41
C VAL A 406 15.34 17.85 -5.95
N VAL A 407 16.14 17.92 -4.88
CA VAL A 407 16.67 19.19 -4.33
C VAL A 407 18.10 19.48 -4.81
N ARG A 408 18.68 18.56 -5.55
CA ARG A 408 19.91 18.76 -6.31
C ARG A 408 19.55 18.83 -7.79
#